data_3f4f37dc78e3ab2c93ff8f448fd8d1b0
#
_entry.id   3f4f37dc78e3ab2c93ff8f448fd8d1b0
#
_cell.length_a   1.000
_cell.length_b   1.000
_cell.length_c   1.000
_cell.angle_alpha   90.00
_cell.angle_beta   90.00
_cell.angle_gamma   90.00
#
_symmetry.space_group_name_H-M   'P 1'
#
loop_
_entity.id
_entity.type
_entity.pdbx_description
1 polymer ?
#
loop_
_entity_poly.entity_id
_entity_poly.type
_entity_poly.pdbx_seq_one_letter_code
_entity_poly.pdbx_strand_id
1 'polypeptide(L)'
;MQLQNRELQKRFVSDYKLPIPLINEEYFQYYLKLYESDYGALTKYNDLLENIRVHYGNDPARFLEEYYDIRENIIQSVLSSPAFLKFNNMDMNVYAIKDRPNVTSNNIYNQNNAGKFFISVDIKKANFQTLKNIDKEIVLGADTYEDFIGKFTDSDYIKASKYTREVIFGKLNPKRHITAEKYFINKIYQEIISQHPELKDKTVSLATDEMVFLENPNTYQNPGNAVSLQEDIKRIAKENGFDVHVEFFFLQGYNLVFKESRSVRKTFYHKDFVLGDSNFKLIAAPLPYHAMIYKLFKGLPLEEIDYHFDYEGMDARFCEEFDIEQLQ
;
A
#
# COMPACT_ATOMS: atom_id res chain seq x y z
N MET A 1 4.01 30.89 8.44
CA MET A 1 5.05 30.15 7.71
C MET A 1 5.37 28.80 8.36
N GLN A 2 5.72 28.66 9.65
CA GLN A 2 6.00 27.35 10.28
C GLN A 2 4.79 26.38 10.29
N LEU A 3 3.58 26.84 10.61
CA LEU A 3 2.37 26.01 10.61
C LEU A 3 2.00 25.50 9.21
N GLN A 4 2.14 26.32 8.19
CA GLN A 4 1.89 25.94 6.80
C GLN A 4 2.88 24.90 6.29
N ASN A 5 4.15 24.97 6.70
CA ASN A 5 5.15 23.96 6.38
C ASN A 5 4.82 22.60 7.02
N ARG A 6 4.32 22.59 8.27
CA ARG A 6 3.95 21.35 8.96
C ARG A 6 2.76 20.64 8.31
N GLU A 7 1.75 21.40 7.85
CA GLU A 7 0.62 20.82 7.12
C GLU A 7 1.04 20.24 5.77
N LEU A 8 1.98 20.88 5.06
CA LEU A 8 2.55 20.34 3.83
C LEU A 8 3.30 19.03 4.08
N GLN A 9 4.16 18.98 5.10
CA GLN A 9 4.90 17.78 5.49
C GLN A 9 3.96 16.63 5.86
N LYS A 10 2.92 16.92 6.65
CA LYS A 10 1.88 15.96 7.02
C LYS A 10 1.16 15.42 5.79
N ARG A 11 0.82 16.30 4.84
CA ARG A 11 0.21 15.90 3.58
C ARG A 11 1.13 14.98 2.79
N PHE A 12 2.40 15.38 2.59
CA PHE A 12 3.40 14.61 1.90
C PHE A 12 3.60 13.20 2.49
N VAL A 13 3.83 13.10 3.80
CA VAL A 13 3.97 11.83 4.50
C VAL A 13 2.75 10.93 4.31
N SER A 14 1.55 11.51 4.38
CA SER A 14 0.30 10.77 4.18
C SER A 14 0.12 10.31 2.73
N ASP A 15 0.44 11.15 1.76
CA ASP A 15 0.25 10.85 0.33
C ASP A 15 1.10 9.67 -0.15
N TYR A 16 2.31 9.57 0.36
CA TYR A 16 3.23 8.46 0.03
C TYR A 16 3.26 7.33 1.08
N LYS A 17 2.47 7.44 2.16
CA LYS A 17 2.46 6.47 3.29
C LYS A 17 3.86 6.25 3.87
N LEU A 18 4.64 7.31 3.99
CA LEU A 18 6.00 7.22 4.51
C LEU A 18 6.02 7.00 6.03
N PRO A 19 6.92 6.18 6.55
CA PRO A 19 7.05 5.95 7.99
C PRO A 19 7.88 7.06 8.67
N ILE A 20 7.53 8.32 8.43
CA ILE A 20 8.23 9.49 8.94
C ILE A 20 7.42 10.13 10.08
N PRO A 21 7.95 10.16 11.31
CA PRO A 21 7.35 10.90 12.41
C PRO A 21 7.53 12.41 12.21
N LEU A 22 6.48 13.18 12.51
CA LEU A 22 6.49 14.65 12.33
C LEU A 22 6.76 15.35 13.68
N ILE A 23 7.98 15.20 14.21
CA ILE A 23 8.40 15.82 15.48
C ILE A 23 8.72 17.30 15.25
N ASN A 24 9.75 17.57 14.45
CA ASN A 24 10.19 18.90 14.06
C ASN A 24 10.88 18.87 12.69
N GLU A 25 11.36 20.03 12.20
CA GLU A 25 12.01 20.14 10.87
C GLU A 25 13.30 19.33 10.77
N GLU A 26 14.14 19.33 11.80
CA GLU A 26 15.42 18.61 11.81
C GLU A 26 15.19 17.10 11.64
N TYR A 27 14.26 16.53 12.42
CA TYR A 27 13.87 15.11 12.32
C TYR A 27 13.26 14.78 10.97
N PHE A 28 12.41 15.66 10.46
CA PHE A 28 11.80 15.44 9.14
C PHE A 28 12.86 15.35 8.04
N GLN A 29 13.82 16.29 8.00
CA GLN A 29 14.92 16.28 7.04
C GLN A 29 15.84 15.06 7.21
N TYR A 30 16.08 14.63 8.44
CA TYR A 30 16.84 13.42 8.74
C TYR A 30 16.15 12.17 8.15
N TYR A 31 14.87 11.98 8.42
CA TYR A 31 14.11 10.82 7.94
C TYR A 31 13.90 10.83 6.42
N LEU A 32 13.79 11.96 5.78
CA LEU A 32 13.79 12.04 4.31
C LEU A 32 15.05 11.42 3.72
N LYS A 33 16.23 11.74 4.29
CA LYS A 33 17.51 11.19 3.86
C LYS A 33 17.64 9.69 4.18
N LEU A 34 17.22 9.30 5.39
CA LEU A 34 17.25 7.90 5.83
C LEU A 34 16.45 6.99 4.89
N TYR A 35 15.29 7.44 4.47
CA TYR A 35 14.37 6.65 3.64
C TYR A 35 14.52 6.88 2.13
N GLU A 36 15.57 7.58 1.69
CA GLU A 36 15.76 7.87 0.28
C GLU A 36 15.96 6.60 -0.56
N SER A 37 16.82 5.67 -0.11
CA SER A 37 17.20 4.50 -0.90
C SER A 37 16.03 3.56 -1.25
N ASP A 38 15.08 3.37 -0.31
CA ASP A 38 13.98 2.41 -0.48
C ASP A 38 12.65 3.07 -0.82
N TYR A 39 12.46 4.33 -0.43
CA TYR A 39 11.18 5.03 -0.60
C TYR A 39 11.28 6.24 -1.53
N GLY A 40 12.50 6.68 -1.91
CA GLY A 40 12.72 7.91 -2.68
C GLY A 40 12.17 9.14 -1.97
N ALA A 41 12.27 9.17 -0.62
CA ALA A 41 11.55 10.15 0.18
C ALA A 41 12.03 11.57 -0.02
N LEU A 42 13.36 11.77 -0.08
CA LEU A 42 13.96 13.09 -0.28
C LEU A 42 13.71 13.63 -1.70
N THR A 43 13.91 12.76 -2.71
CA THR A 43 13.63 13.09 -4.12
C THR A 43 12.18 13.53 -4.29
N LYS A 44 11.22 12.72 -3.83
CA LYS A 44 9.78 13.04 -3.92
C LYS A 44 9.40 14.34 -3.19
N TYR A 45 10.04 14.63 -2.05
CA TYR A 45 9.77 15.87 -1.33
C TYR A 45 10.32 17.10 -2.08
N ASN A 46 11.51 16.98 -2.65
CA ASN A 46 12.09 18.03 -3.48
C ASN A 46 11.25 18.29 -4.74
N ASP A 47 10.73 17.25 -5.38
CA ASP A 47 9.83 17.36 -6.53
C ASP A 47 8.52 18.10 -6.15
N LEU A 48 7.98 17.82 -4.95
CA LEU A 48 6.83 18.56 -4.43
C LEU A 48 7.16 20.04 -4.22
N LEU A 49 8.30 20.36 -3.59
CA LEU A 49 8.71 21.75 -3.37
C LEU A 49 8.94 22.50 -4.69
N GLU A 50 9.56 21.84 -5.67
CA GLU A 50 9.75 22.40 -7.01
C GLU A 50 8.41 22.61 -7.73
N ASN A 51 7.46 21.69 -7.61
CA ASN A 51 6.11 21.86 -8.14
C ASN A 51 5.43 23.09 -7.52
N ILE A 52 5.53 23.26 -6.19
CA ILE A 52 4.99 24.42 -5.48
C ILE A 52 5.68 25.72 -5.94
N ARG A 53 6.99 25.68 -6.12
CA ARG A 53 7.75 26.84 -6.60
C ARG A 53 7.30 27.30 -7.99
N VAL A 54 7.16 26.35 -8.92
CA VAL A 54 6.86 26.63 -10.33
C VAL A 54 5.41 27.07 -10.52
N HIS A 55 4.46 26.35 -9.90
CA HIS A 55 3.04 26.53 -10.18
C HIS A 55 2.30 27.41 -9.17
N TYR A 56 2.84 27.55 -7.94
CA TYR A 56 2.17 28.26 -6.84
C TYR A 56 2.99 29.40 -6.26
N GLY A 57 4.13 29.77 -6.88
CA GLY A 57 4.94 30.91 -6.46
C GLY A 57 5.53 30.78 -5.06
N ASN A 58 5.93 29.58 -4.65
CA ASN A 58 6.38 29.23 -3.28
C ASN A 58 5.29 29.39 -2.20
N ASP A 59 4.02 29.27 -2.54
CA ASP A 59 2.92 29.34 -1.58
C ASP A 59 2.33 27.95 -1.30
N PRO A 60 2.73 27.28 -0.20
CA PRO A 60 2.18 25.99 0.18
C PRO A 60 0.69 26.03 0.55
N ALA A 61 0.18 27.18 1.04
CA ALA A 61 -1.21 27.30 1.41
C ALA A 61 -2.10 27.26 0.17
N ARG A 62 -1.72 27.98 -0.87
CA ARG A 62 -2.41 27.97 -2.16
C ARG A 62 -2.38 26.56 -2.80
N PHE A 63 -1.25 25.87 -2.72
CA PHE A 63 -1.17 24.46 -3.16
C PHE A 63 -2.13 23.56 -2.40
N LEU A 64 -2.18 23.66 -1.07
CA LEU A 64 -3.06 22.83 -0.25
C LEU A 64 -4.54 23.13 -0.50
N GLU A 65 -4.92 24.39 -0.68
CA GLU A 65 -6.28 24.78 -1.04
C GLU A 65 -6.71 24.12 -2.35
N GLU A 66 -5.91 24.29 -3.41
CA GLU A 66 -6.20 23.69 -4.73
C GLU A 66 -6.21 22.14 -4.66
N TYR A 67 -5.29 21.54 -3.89
CA TYR A 67 -5.27 20.09 -3.66
C TYR A 67 -6.59 19.57 -3.07
N TYR A 68 -7.15 20.28 -2.09
CA TYR A 68 -8.42 19.89 -1.48
C TYR A 68 -9.61 20.15 -2.41
N ASP A 69 -9.59 21.24 -3.15
CA ASP A 69 -10.64 21.58 -4.12
C ASP A 69 -10.69 20.56 -5.27
N ILE A 70 -9.54 20.18 -5.82
CA ILE A 70 -9.46 19.13 -6.86
C ILE A 70 -10.08 17.85 -6.34
N ARG A 71 -9.70 17.39 -5.14
CA ARG A 71 -10.23 16.18 -4.54
C ARG A 71 -11.74 16.22 -4.39
N GLU A 72 -12.29 17.33 -3.87
CA GLU A 72 -13.71 17.49 -3.68
C GLU A 72 -14.44 17.55 -5.03
N ASN A 73 -13.91 18.27 -6.01
CA ASN A 73 -14.47 18.34 -7.37
C ASN A 73 -14.54 16.97 -8.03
N ILE A 74 -13.53 16.11 -7.86
CA ILE A 74 -13.55 14.73 -8.34
C ILE A 74 -14.70 13.96 -7.69
N ILE A 75 -14.80 14.02 -6.36
CA ILE A 75 -15.85 13.33 -5.60
C ILE A 75 -17.23 13.76 -6.08
N GLN A 76 -17.49 15.05 -6.18
CA GLN A 76 -18.79 15.59 -6.60
C GLN A 76 -19.12 15.23 -8.06
N SER A 77 -18.13 15.27 -8.94
CA SER A 77 -18.31 14.89 -10.36
C SER A 77 -18.72 13.43 -10.50
N VAL A 78 -18.13 12.53 -9.70
CA VAL A 78 -18.51 11.11 -9.72
C VAL A 78 -19.87 10.91 -9.07
N LEU A 79 -20.10 11.46 -7.87
CA LEU A 79 -21.37 11.31 -7.13
C LEU A 79 -22.60 11.77 -7.94
N SER A 80 -22.46 12.81 -8.76
CA SER A 80 -23.51 13.35 -9.61
C SER A 80 -23.66 12.65 -10.94
N SER A 81 -22.72 11.76 -11.32
CA SER A 81 -22.75 11.09 -12.62
C SER A 81 -23.91 10.08 -12.72
N PRO A 82 -24.61 9.99 -13.88
CA PRO A 82 -25.67 9.00 -14.08
C PRO A 82 -25.20 7.56 -13.88
N ALA A 83 -23.95 7.26 -14.26
CA ALA A 83 -23.36 5.92 -14.10
C ALA A 83 -23.19 5.56 -12.63
N PHE A 84 -22.69 6.48 -11.82
CA PHE A 84 -22.56 6.25 -10.38
C PHE A 84 -23.92 6.14 -9.66
N LEU A 85 -24.90 6.96 -10.05
CA LEU A 85 -26.25 6.85 -9.52
C LEU A 85 -26.89 5.49 -9.87
N LYS A 86 -26.67 4.99 -11.09
CA LYS A 86 -27.08 3.64 -11.50
C LYS A 86 -26.39 2.57 -10.66
N PHE A 87 -25.06 2.67 -10.45
CA PHE A 87 -24.30 1.78 -9.56
C PHE A 87 -24.84 1.76 -8.13
N ASN A 88 -25.20 2.92 -7.57
CA ASN A 88 -25.77 3.01 -6.24
C ASN A 88 -27.15 2.34 -6.08
N ASN A 89 -27.89 2.22 -7.15
CA ASN A 89 -29.25 1.65 -7.14
C ASN A 89 -29.33 0.23 -7.71
N MET A 90 -28.22 -0.31 -8.27
CA MET A 90 -28.24 -1.66 -8.84
C MET A 90 -28.38 -2.75 -7.76
N ASP A 91 -28.94 -3.88 -8.11
CA ASP A 91 -28.97 -5.05 -7.25
C ASP A 91 -27.55 -5.64 -7.12
N MET A 92 -27.00 -5.68 -5.90
CA MET A 92 -25.67 -6.23 -5.64
C MET A 92 -25.62 -7.75 -5.65
N ASN A 93 -26.75 -8.45 -5.73
CA ASN A 93 -26.77 -9.91 -5.87
C ASN A 93 -26.11 -10.38 -7.18
N VAL A 94 -25.97 -9.50 -8.20
CA VAL A 94 -25.20 -9.80 -9.41
C VAL A 94 -23.71 -10.09 -9.11
N TYR A 95 -23.21 -9.63 -7.97
CA TYR A 95 -21.87 -9.89 -7.45
C TYR A 95 -21.84 -10.94 -6.33
N ALA A 96 -22.89 -11.77 -6.22
CA ALA A 96 -22.91 -12.87 -5.25
C ALA A 96 -21.85 -13.93 -5.63
N ILE A 97 -21.02 -14.29 -4.67
CA ILE A 97 -20.00 -15.32 -4.84
C ILE A 97 -20.60 -16.68 -4.47
N LYS A 98 -20.65 -17.60 -5.44
CA LYS A 98 -21.20 -18.95 -5.24
C LYS A 98 -20.15 -19.92 -4.73
N ASP A 99 -18.95 -19.85 -5.29
CA ASP A 99 -17.83 -20.76 -4.99
C ASP A 99 -16.63 -19.96 -4.51
N ARG A 100 -16.45 -19.90 -3.19
CA ARG A 100 -15.28 -19.30 -2.57
C ARG A 100 -14.53 -20.35 -1.78
N PRO A 101 -13.19 -20.43 -1.86
CA PRO A 101 -12.44 -21.35 -1.01
C PRO A 101 -12.69 -21.02 0.46
N ASN A 102 -12.82 -22.06 1.28
CA ASN A 102 -12.97 -21.89 2.73
C ASN A 102 -11.62 -21.58 3.37
N VAL A 103 -11.03 -20.47 2.94
CA VAL A 103 -9.84 -19.89 3.55
C VAL A 103 -10.26 -18.67 4.34
N THR A 104 -9.72 -18.54 5.52
CA THR A 104 -9.90 -17.34 6.31
C THR A 104 -9.24 -16.21 5.54
N SER A 105 -9.92 -15.06 5.37
CA SER A 105 -9.34 -13.84 4.81
C SER A 105 -8.26 -13.28 5.73
N ASN A 106 -7.43 -14.15 6.28
CA ASN A 106 -6.61 -13.82 7.42
C ASN A 106 -5.26 -13.37 6.97
N ASN A 107 -4.90 -12.35 7.62
CA ASN A 107 -3.56 -11.86 7.78
C ASN A 107 -2.56 -13.04 7.85
N ILE A 108 -1.78 -13.23 6.79
CA ILE A 108 -0.69 -14.23 6.79
C ILE A 108 0.42 -13.86 7.79
N TYR A 109 0.40 -12.64 8.30
CA TYR A 109 1.41 -12.07 9.19
C TYR A 109 1.21 -12.56 10.63
N ASN A 110 1.63 -13.80 10.87
CA ASN A 110 1.60 -14.46 12.18
C ASN A 110 2.83 -15.36 12.34
N GLN A 111 3.14 -15.73 13.58
CA GLN A 111 4.34 -16.51 13.90
C GLN A 111 4.40 -17.87 13.17
N ASN A 112 3.27 -18.52 12.96
CA ASN A 112 3.22 -19.82 12.29
C ASN A 112 3.64 -19.73 10.81
N ASN A 113 3.65 -18.55 10.24
CA ASN A 113 4.03 -18.27 8.86
C ASN A 113 5.44 -17.71 8.70
N ALA A 114 6.14 -17.44 9.80
CA ALA A 114 7.53 -17.02 9.75
C ALA A 114 8.40 -18.10 9.06
N GLY A 115 9.32 -17.67 8.22
CA GLY A 115 10.22 -18.54 7.44
C GLY A 115 9.57 -19.21 6.22
N LYS A 116 8.26 -19.06 6.00
CA LYS A 116 7.57 -19.68 4.85
C LYS A 116 7.61 -18.81 3.60
N PHE A 117 7.49 -19.47 2.45
CA PHE A 117 7.51 -18.85 1.13
C PHE A 117 6.10 -18.68 0.57
N PHE A 118 5.80 -17.50 0.04
CA PHE A 118 4.47 -17.12 -0.43
C PHE A 118 4.51 -16.50 -1.83
N ILE A 119 3.39 -16.66 -2.53
CA ILE A 119 3.03 -15.91 -3.72
C ILE A 119 1.83 -15.05 -3.36
N SER A 120 1.93 -13.73 -3.52
CA SER A 120 0.82 -12.79 -3.34
C SER A 120 0.43 -12.20 -4.68
N VAL A 121 -0.87 -12.11 -4.93
CA VAL A 121 -1.47 -11.46 -6.10
C VAL A 121 -2.43 -10.39 -5.61
N ASP A 122 -2.09 -9.12 -5.84
CA ASP A 122 -2.82 -7.94 -5.36
C ASP A 122 -3.31 -7.11 -6.55
N ILE A 123 -4.59 -6.71 -6.56
CA ILE A 123 -5.14 -5.87 -7.63
C ILE A 123 -4.61 -4.45 -7.50
N LYS A 124 -3.90 -3.97 -8.54
CA LYS A 124 -3.40 -2.58 -8.59
C LYS A 124 -4.57 -1.60 -8.54
N LYS A 125 -4.57 -0.66 -7.58
CA LYS A 125 -5.62 0.36 -7.47
C LYS A 125 -7.03 -0.26 -7.54
N ALA A 126 -7.27 -1.28 -6.72
CA ALA A 126 -8.45 -2.16 -6.79
C ALA A 126 -9.78 -1.41 -6.90
N ASN A 127 -10.00 -0.37 -6.07
CA ASN A 127 -11.20 0.45 -6.10
C ASN A 127 -11.44 1.13 -7.47
N PHE A 128 -10.41 1.70 -8.09
CA PHE A 128 -10.55 2.29 -9.44
C PHE A 128 -10.85 1.22 -10.48
N GLN A 129 -10.05 0.15 -10.53
CA GLN A 129 -10.24 -0.91 -11.52
C GLN A 129 -11.59 -1.60 -11.36
N THR A 130 -12.06 -1.82 -10.15
CA THR A 130 -13.37 -2.40 -9.87
C THR A 130 -14.49 -1.54 -10.45
N LEU A 131 -14.51 -0.24 -10.16
CA LEU A 131 -15.54 0.65 -10.72
C LEU A 131 -15.48 0.76 -12.22
N LYS A 132 -14.27 0.84 -12.79
CA LYS A 132 -14.08 0.81 -14.25
C LYS A 132 -14.63 -0.47 -14.89
N ASN A 133 -14.45 -1.62 -14.25
CA ASN A 133 -14.96 -2.91 -14.77
C ASN A 133 -16.47 -3.08 -14.58
N ILE A 134 -17.08 -2.39 -13.62
CA ILE A 134 -18.54 -2.34 -13.48
C ILE A 134 -19.15 -1.51 -14.60
N ASP A 135 -18.69 -0.28 -14.74
CA ASP A 135 -19.09 0.65 -15.80
C ASP A 135 -18.02 1.75 -15.90
N LYS A 136 -17.34 1.85 -17.04
CA LYS A 136 -16.25 2.81 -17.28
C LYS A 136 -16.69 4.25 -17.04
N GLU A 137 -17.98 4.55 -17.28
CA GLU A 137 -18.52 5.89 -17.06
C GLU A 137 -18.59 6.30 -15.58
N ILE A 138 -18.52 5.35 -14.63
CA ILE A 138 -18.38 5.67 -13.19
C ILE A 138 -17.07 6.41 -12.93
N VAL A 139 -16.02 6.03 -13.64
CA VAL A 139 -14.72 6.70 -13.59
C VAL A 139 -14.55 7.70 -14.75
N LEU A 140 -15.67 8.28 -15.21
CA LEU A 140 -15.73 9.30 -16.24
C LEU A 140 -15.07 8.90 -17.59
N GLY A 141 -15.16 7.63 -17.97
CA GLY A 141 -14.60 7.10 -19.20
C GLY A 141 -13.08 6.95 -19.21
N ALA A 142 -12.38 7.07 -18.08
CA ALA A 142 -10.93 6.97 -18.01
C ALA A 142 -10.44 5.51 -18.13
N ASP A 143 -9.31 5.30 -18.78
CA ASP A 143 -8.66 3.99 -18.91
C ASP A 143 -7.75 3.67 -17.74
N THR A 144 -7.06 4.67 -17.20
CA THR A 144 -6.17 4.56 -16.04
C THR A 144 -6.61 5.50 -14.92
N TYR A 145 -6.11 5.26 -13.71
CA TYR A 145 -6.34 6.17 -12.58
C TYR A 145 -5.70 7.55 -12.83
N GLU A 146 -4.54 7.57 -13.47
CA GLU A 146 -3.85 8.79 -13.84
C GLU A 146 -4.67 9.62 -14.85
N ASP A 147 -5.29 8.98 -15.85
CA ASP A 147 -6.20 9.64 -16.79
C ASP A 147 -7.45 10.17 -16.07
N PHE A 148 -7.95 9.43 -15.09
CA PHE A 148 -9.11 9.85 -14.29
C PHE A 148 -8.81 11.13 -13.51
N ILE A 149 -7.71 11.16 -12.76
CA ILE A 149 -7.28 12.35 -12.01
C ILE A 149 -6.86 13.46 -12.98
N GLY A 150 -6.23 13.12 -14.10
CA GLY A 150 -5.78 14.07 -15.13
C GLY A 150 -6.89 14.90 -15.77
N LYS A 151 -8.17 14.50 -15.62
CA LYS A 151 -9.31 15.35 -16.03
C LYS A 151 -9.51 16.59 -15.15
N PHE A 152 -8.89 16.61 -13.97
CA PHE A 152 -9.07 17.66 -12.96
C PHE A 152 -7.78 18.42 -12.64
N THR A 153 -6.62 17.83 -12.95
CA THR A 153 -5.32 18.45 -12.66
C THR A 153 -4.21 17.88 -13.54
N ASP A 154 -3.25 18.74 -13.88
CA ASP A 154 -2.00 18.34 -14.52
C ASP A 154 -0.90 17.96 -13.51
N SER A 155 -1.12 18.18 -12.21
CA SER A 155 -0.14 17.89 -11.16
C SER A 155 0.15 16.39 -11.04
N ASP A 156 1.35 15.97 -11.42
CA ASP A 156 1.81 14.59 -11.28
C ASP A 156 1.88 14.16 -9.81
N TYR A 157 2.15 15.10 -8.90
CA TYR A 157 2.11 14.84 -7.47
C TYR A 157 0.71 14.36 -7.02
N ILE A 158 -0.35 15.08 -7.42
CA ILE A 158 -1.74 14.73 -7.05
C ILE A 158 -2.15 13.40 -7.68
N LYS A 159 -1.78 13.15 -8.93
CA LYS A 159 -2.02 11.87 -9.63
C LYS A 159 -1.34 10.69 -8.92
N ALA A 160 -0.14 10.90 -8.35
CA ALA A 160 0.61 9.86 -7.64
C ALA A 160 0.13 9.61 -6.20
N SER A 161 -0.68 10.51 -5.61
CA SER A 161 -1.09 10.43 -4.21
C SER A 161 -1.96 9.19 -3.92
N LYS A 162 -1.41 8.26 -3.15
CA LYS A 162 -2.16 7.09 -2.66
C LYS A 162 -3.29 7.50 -1.71
N TYR A 163 -3.03 8.48 -0.84
CA TYR A 163 -4.02 8.97 0.10
C TYR A 163 -5.20 9.64 -0.60
N THR A 164 -4.95 10.49 -1.61
CA THR A 164 -6.02 11.10 -2.41
C THR A 164 -6.92 10.04 -3.02
N ARG A 165 -6.33 8.98 -3.59
CA ARG A 165 -7.09 7.85 -4.12
C ARG A 165 -7.96 7.20 -3.05
N GLU A 166 -7.40 6.89 -1.89
CA GLU A 166 -8.15 6.27 -0.79
C GLU A 166 -9.31 7.15 -0.30
N VAL A 167 -9.11 8.46 -0.21
CA VAL A 167 -10.16 9.40 0.21
C VAL A 167 -11.27 9.50 -0.83
N ILE A 168 -10.93 9.65 -2.11
CA ILE A 168 -11.91 9.73 -3.20
C ILE A 168 -12.81 8.49 -3.16
N PHE A 169 -12.24 7.29 -3.27
CA PHE A 169 -13.02 6.06 -3.34
C PHE A 169 -13.69 5.70 -2.01
N GLY A 170 -13.13 6.13 -0.87
CA GLY A 170 -13.77 6.02 0.44
C GLY A 170 -15.06 6.82 0.58
N LYS A 171 -15.27 7.85 -0.26
CA LYS A 171 -16.52 8.64 -0.34
C LYS A 171 -17.54 8.08 -1.35
N LEU A 172 -17.13 7.16 -2.21
CA LEU A 172 -17.93 6.62 -3.30
C LEU A 172 -18.62 5.29 -2.93
N ASN A 173 -19.32 5.22 -1.79
CA ASN A 173 -20.06 4.05 -1.31
C ASN A 173 -19.17 2.79 -1.12
N PRO A 174 -18.23 2.81 -0.15
CA PRO A 174 -17.22 1.75 0.01
C PRO A 174 -17.82 0.35 0.26
N LYS A 175 -19.00 0.22 0.86
CA LYS A 175 -19.64 -1.09 1.08
C LYS A 175 -19.97 -1.79 -0.23
N ARG A 176 -20.40 -1.06 -1.24
CA ARG A 176 -20.71 -1.63 -2.57
C ARG A 176 -19.42 -1.98 -3.32
N HIS A 177 -18.39 -1.12 -3.22
CA HIS A 177 -17.07 -1.43 -3.79
C HIS A 177 -16.53 -2.74 -3.26
N ILE A 178 -16.46 -2.90 -1.94
CA ILE A 178 -15.94 -4.11 -1.28
C ILE A 178 -16.69 -5.37 -1.74
N THR A 179 -18.00 -5.27 -1.97
CA THR A 179 -18.78 -6.40 -2.49
C THR A 179 -18.35 -6.78 -3.90
N ALA A 180 -18.17 -5.81 -4.78
CA ALA A 180 -17.74 -6.04 -6.15
C ALA A 180 -16.25 -6.45 -6.22
N GLU A 181 -15.37 -5.85 -5.43
CA GLU A 181 -13.95 -6.22 -5.32
C GLU A 181 -13.79 -7.70 -4.95
N LYS A 182 -14.52 -8.15 -3.91
CA LYS A 182 -14.54 -9.56 -3.51
C LYS A 182 -15.01 -10.50 -4.61
N TYR A 183 -15.97 -10.09 -5.40
CA TYR A 183 -16.44 -10.85 -6.55
C TYR A 183 -15.36 -10.96 -7.63
N PHE A 184 -14.74 -9.84 -7.99
CA PHE A 184 -13.74 -9.82 -9.06
C PHE A 184 -12.46 -10.56 -8.66
N ILE A 185 -11.96 -10.38 -7.43
CA ILE A 185 -10.78 -11.14 -6.97
C ILE A 185 -11.09 -12.65 -6.94
N ASN A 186 -12.30 -13.05 -6.55
CA ASN A 186 -12.71 -14.45 -6.59
C ASN A 186 -12.81 -14.97 -8.02
N LYS A 187 -13.31 -14.17 -8.98
CA LYS A 187 -13.35 -14.53 -10.39
C LYS A 187 -11.95 -14.77 -10.95
N ILE A 188 -11.01 -13.84 -10.70
CA ILE A 188 -9.60 -14.00 -11.09
C ILE A 188 -9.00 -15.24 -10.44
N TYR A 189 -9.26 -15.47 -9.16
CA TYR A 189 -8.83 -16.67 -8.46
C TYR A 189 -9.32 -17.96 -9.14
N GLN A 190 -10.60 -18.05 -9.50
CA GLN A 190 -11.16 -19.24 -10.18
C GLN A 190 -10.49 -19.48 -11.53
N GLU A 191 -10.20 -18.44 -12.29
CA GLU A 191 -9.47 -18.54 -13.56
C GLU A 191 -8.01 -18.99 -13.35
N ILE A 192 -7.33 -18.47 -12.34
CA ILE A 192 -5.97 -18.89 -12.00
C ILE A 192 -5.96 -20.39 -11.64
N ILE A 193 -6.82 -20.86 -10.74
CA ILE A 193 -6.82 -22.26 -10.34
C ILE A 193 -7.34 -23.20 -11.43
N SER A 194 -8.09 -22.72 -12.42
CA SER A 194 -8.45 -23.52 -13.58
C SER A 194 -7.27 -23.83 -14.49
N GLN A 195 -6.30 -22.90 -14.61
CA GLN A 195 -5.09 -23.04 -15.40
C GLN A 195 -3.90 -23.58 -14.57
N HIS A 196 -3.89 -23.34 -13.26
CA HIS A 196 -2.87 -23.75 -12.28
C HIS A 196 -3.54 -24.48 -11.11
N PRO A 197 -4.10 -25.70 -11.30
CA PRO A 197 -4.88 -26.41 -10.28
C PRO A 197 -4.06 -26.76 -9.03
N GLU A 198 -2.73 -26.83 -9.13
CA GLU A 198 -1.82 -27.07 -8.02
C GLU A 198 -1.82 -25.94 -6.98
N LEU A 199 -2.30 -24.72 -7.33
CA LEU A 199 -2.41 -23.59 -6.40
C LEU A 199 -3.65 -23.67 -5.52
N LYS A 200 -4.64 -24.50 -5.87
CA LYS A 200 -5.90 -24.57 -5.13
C LYS A 200 -5.68 -24.94 -3.66
N ASP A 201 -4.96 -26.02 -3.41
CA ASP A 201 -4.72 -26.53 -2.05
C ASP A 201 -3.67 -25.73 -1.29
N LYS A 202 -2.98 -24.82 -1.98
CA LYS A 202 -1.97 -23.90 -1.43
C LYS A 202 -2.54 -22.53 -1.06
N THR A 203 -3.81 -22.28 -1.35
CA THR A 203 -4.46 -21.01 -1.05
C THR A 203 -4.59 -20.82 0.46
N VAL A 204 -3.95 -19.78 1.01
CA VAL A 204 -3.95 -19.49 2.46
C VAL A 204 -4.71 -18.23 2.81
N SER A 205 -4.91 -17.35 1.83
CA SER A 205 -5.71 -16.13 2.01
C SER A 205 -6.40 -15.74 0.71
N LEU A 206 -7.65 -15.29 0.84
CA LEU A 206 -8.39 -14.62 -0.22
C LEU A 206 -9.15 -13.45 0.41
N ALA A 207 -8.56 -12.25 0.32
CA ALA A 207 -9.08 -11.03 0.89
C ALA A 207 -10.03 -10.29 -0.08
N THR A 208 -10.14 -8.98 0.05
CA THR A 208 -10.99 -8.13 -0.81
C THR A 208 -10.36 -7.92 -2.19
N ASP A 209 -9.06 -7.72 -2.22
CA ASP A 209 -8.25 -7.31 -3.37
C ASP A 209 -6.94 -8.10 -3.51
N GLU A 210 -6.66 -9.02 -2.57
CA GLU A 210 -5.45 -9.84 -2.53
C GLU A 210 -5.78 -11.31 -2.37
N MET A 211 -5.04 -12.18 -3.05
CA MET A 211 -4.96 -13.61 -2.79
C MET A 211 -3.53 -14.03 -2.51
N VAL A 212 -3.35 -15.02 -1.61
CA VAL A 212 -2.03 -15.51 -1.21
C VAL A 212 -1.98 -17.03 -1.23
N PHE A 213 -0.91 -17.55 -1.83
CA PHE A 213 -0.62 -18.97 -1.90
C PHE A 213 0.63 -19.30 -1.08
N LEU A 214 0.59 -20.37 -0.30
CA LEU A 214 1.75 -20.94 0.37
C LEU A 214 2.47 -21.85 -0.63
N GLU A 215 3.77 -21.65 -0.83
CA GLU A 215 4.54 -22.40 -1.82
C GLU A 215 5.83 -23.02 -1.26
N ASN A 216 6.34 -24.02 -1.99
CA ASN A 216 7.64 -24.58 -1.69
C ASN A 216 8.71 -23.81 -2.46
N PRO A 217 9.70 -23.18 -1.79
CA PRO A 217 10.76 -22.41 -2.46
C PRO A 217 11.56 -23.26 -3.46
N ASN A 218 11.66 -24.57 -3.27
CA ASN A 218 12.37 -25.46 -4.19
C ASN A 218 11.73 -25.53 -5.59
N THR A 219 10.43 -25.27 -5.71
CA THR A 219 9.72 -25.19 -7.00
C THR A 219 10.27 -24.05 -7.85
N TYR A 220 10.83 -23.02 -7.21
CA TYR A 220 11.29 -21.78 -7.85
C TYR A 220 12.80 -21.58 -7.74
N GLN A 221 13.58 -22.64 -7.52
CA GLN A 221 15.06 -22.59 -7.60
C GLN A 221 15.54 -22.16 -9.00
N ASN A 222 14.74 -22.50 -10.03
CA ASN A 222 14.93 -21.89 -11.36
C ASN A 222 14.09 -20.60 -11.41
N PRO A 223 14.71 -19.40 -11.48
CA PRO A 223 13.99 -18.13 -11.58
C PRO A 223 13.00 -18.07 -12.75
N GLY A 224 13.26 -18.80 -13.83
CA GLY A 224 12.37 -18.89 -14.99
C GLY A 224 10.98 -19.43 -14.64
N ASN A 225 10.85 -20.34 -13.68
CA ASN A 225 9.55 -20.88 -13.26
C ASN A 225 8.71 -19.81 -12.54
N ALA A 226 9.34 -19.00 -11.68
CA ALA A 226 8.67 -17.90 -11.00
C ALA A 226 8.21 -16.82 -11.99
N VAL A 227 9.08 -16.45 -12.93
CA VAL A 227 8.76 -15.46 -13.98
C VAL A 227 7.61 -15.95 -14.85
N SER A 228 7.65 -17.21 -15.30
CA SER A 228 6.57 -17.79 -16.13
C SER A 228 5.23 -17.77 -15.41
N LEU A 229 5.19 -18.21 -14.15
CA LEU A 229 3.94 -18.18 -13.37
C LEU A 229 3.46 -16.75 -13.12
N GLN A 230 4.38 -15.80 -12.84
CA GLN A 230 4.05 -14.39 -12.69
C GLN A 230 3.39 -13.82 -13.95
N GLU A 231 3.94 -14.11 -15.13
CA GLU A 231 3.41 -13.64 -16.41
C GLU A 231 2.05 -14.26 -16.71
N ASP A 232 1.87 -15.57 -16.45
CA ASP A 232 0.57 -16.23 -16.61
C ASP A 232 -0.49 -15.63 -15.72
N ILE A 233 -0.21 -15.40 -14.43
CA ILE A 233 -1.15 -14.77 -13.51
C ILE A 233 -1.49 -13.34 -13.97
N LYS A 234 -0.50 -12.54 -14.38
CA LYS A 234 -0.73 -11.19 -14.92
C LYS A 234 -1.58 -11.21 -16.19
N ARG A 235 -1.35 -12.18 -17.10
CA ARG A 235 -2.17 -12.37 -18.30
C ARG A 235 -3.61 -12.72 -17.96
N ILE A 236 -3.83 -13.70 -17.07
CA ILE A 236 -5.16 -14.11 -16.63
C ILE A 236 -5.93 -12.94 -16.02
N ALA A 237 -5.28 -12.18 -15.13
CA ALA A 237 -5.89 -11.00 -14.54
C ALA A 237 -6.25 -9.96 -15.60
N LYS A 238 -5.36 -9.72 -16.57
CA LYS A 238 -5.56 -8.76 -17.67
C LYS A 238 -6.73 -9.15 -18.58
N GLU A 239 -6.87 -10.44 -18.90
CA GLU A 239 -8.02 -10.98 -19.65
C GLU A 239 -9.36 -10.76 -18.92
N ASN A 240 -9.32 -10.67 -17.59
CA ASN A 240 -10.46 -10.30 -16.75
C ASN A 240 -10.59 -8.77 -16.51
N GLY A 241 -9.76 -7.96 -17.15
CA GLY A 241 -9.83 -6.50 -17.10
C GLY A 241 -9.06 -5.86 -15.94
N PHE A 242 -8.17 -6.63 -15.25
CA PHE A 242 -7.42 -6.15 -14.09
C PHE A 242 -5.92 -6.21 -14.30
N ASP A 243 -5.23 -5.21 -13.78
CA ASP A 243 -3.79 -5.22 -13.59
C ASP A 243 -3.49 -5.63 -12.14
N VAL A 244 -2.53 -6.52 -11.94
CA VAL A 244 -2.14 -7.04 -10.63
C VAL A 244 -0.65 -6.87 -10.35
N HIS A 245 -0.30 -6.78 -9.06
CA HIS A 245 1.04 -7.06 -8.56
C HIS A 245 1.13 -8.54 -8.22
N VAL A 246 2.21 -9.18 -8.61
CA VAL A 246 2.50 -10.57 -8.24
C VAL A 246 3.88 -10.59 -7.59
N GLU A 247 3.91 -10.93 -6.31
CA GLU A 247 5.11 -10.93 -5.47
C GLU A 247 5.43 -12.36 -5.00
N PHE A 248 6.71 -12.74 -5.06
CA PHE A 248 7.24 -13.99 -4.51
C PHE A 248 8.20 -13.63 -3.37
N PHE A 249 7.93 -14.08 -2.16
CA PHE A 249 8.72 -13.66 -1.00
C PHE A 249 8.73 -14.69 0.12
N PHE A 250 9.81 -14.66 0.92
CA PHE A 250 9.82 -15.26 2.23
C PHE A 250 9.25 -14.29 3.25
N LEU A 251 8.36 -14.78 4.12
CA LEU A 251 7.87 -14.00 5.24
C LEU A 251 8.78 -14.23 6.45
N GLN A 252 9.61 -13.27 6.76
CA GLN A 252 10.47 -13.31 7.95
C GLN A 252 9.76 -12.65 9.12
N GLY A 253 9.72 -13.31 10.26
CA GLY A 253 9.13 -12.78 11.48
C GLY A 253 10.20 -12.37 12.49
N TYR A 254 9.95 -11.28 13.23
CA TYR A 254 10.89 -10.73 14.19
C TYR A 254 10.18 -10.18 15.42
N ASN A 255 10.87 -10.26 16.56
CA ASN A 255 10.50 -9.57 17.77
C ASN A 255 11.43 -8.38 18.00
N LEU A 256 10.86 -7.23 18.32
CA LEU A 256 11.55 -6.12 18.95
C LEU A 256 11.52 -6.37 20.46
N VAL A 257 12.68 -6.51 21.06
CA VAL A 257 12.82 -6.85 22.50
C VAL A 257 13.61 -5.78 23.23
N PHE A 258 13.26 -5.50 24.48
CA PHE A 258 14.09 -4.68 25.36
C PHE A 258 15.34 -5.44 25.76
N LYS A 259 16.52 -4.81 25.65
CA LYS A 259 17.80 -5.46 25.96
C LYS A 259 17.89 -5.90 27.42
N GLU A 260 17.51 -5.04 28.37
CA GLU A 260 17.61 -5.31 29.78
C GLU A 260 16.59 -6.32 30.29
N SER A 261 15.30 -6.07 30.03
CA SER A 261 14.20 -6.91 30.52
C SER A 261 13.97 -8.17 29.68
N ARG A 262 14.53 -8.25 28.47
CA ARG A 262 14.29 -9.30 27.47
C ARG A 262 12.81 -9.48 27.15
N SER A 263 11.98 -8.49 27.47
CA SER A 263 10.56 -8.53 27.17
C SER A 263 10.28 -8.17 25.71
N VAL A 264 9.38 -8.92 25.07
CA VAL A 264 8.95 -8.62 23.70
C VAL A 264 8.07 -7.38 23.71
N ARG A 265 8.53 -6.34 23.02
CA ARG A 265 7.76 -5.09 22.85
C ARG A 265 6.77 -5.19 21.71
N LYS A 266 7.21 -5.75 20.57
CA LYS A 266 6.37 -5.87 19.37
C LYS A 266 6.89 -6.97 18.45
N THR A 267 5.98 -7.71 17.86
CA THR A 267 6.28 -8.60 16.72
C THR A 267 5.98 -7.86 15.41
N PHE A 268 6.87 -7.97 14.45
CA PHE A 268 6.73 -7.41 13.11
C PHE A 268 7.27 -8.39 12.07
N TYR A 269 7.00 -8.11 10.78
CA TYR A 269 7.39 -9.00 9.69
C TYR A 269 8.10 -8.21 8.60
N HIS A 270 9.00 -8.92 7.90
CA HIS A 270 9.69 -8.43 6.72
C HIS A 270 9.35 -9.35 5.55
N LYS A 271 8.97 -8.78 4.41
CA LYS A 271 8.90 -9.51 3.15
C LYS A 271 10.28 -9.49 2.50
N ASP A 272 10.90 -10.66 2.41
CA ASP A 272 12.17 -10.86 1.71
C ASP A 272 11.85 -11.33 0.29
N PHE A 273 11.87 -10.37 -0.65
CA PHE A 273 11.41 -10.58 -2.01
C PHE A 273 12.39 -11.36 -2.85
N VAL A 274 11.91 -12.42 -3.50
CA VAL A 274 12.62 -13.17 -4.55
C VAL A 274 12.27 -12.62 -5.93
N LEU A 275 11.02 -12.21 -6.12
CA LEU A 275 10.50 -11.60 -7.34
C LEU A 275 9.33 -10.67 -7.00
N GLY A 276 9.33 -9.46 -7.55
CA GLY A 276 8.27 -8.44 -7.33
C GLY A 276 8.78 -7.04 -7.62
N ASP A 277 7.88 -6.06 -7.46
CA ASP A 277 8.17 -4.65 -7.74
C ASP A 277 8.73 -3.92 -6.49
N SER A 278 8.81 -4.59 -5.33
CA SER A 278 9.23 -4.01 -4.06
C SER A 278 10.61 -4.51 -3.65
N ASN A 279 11.44 -3.63 -3.09
CA ASN A 279 12.77 -3.97 -2.61
C ASN A 279 12.86 -4.15 -1.08
N PHE A 280 11.95 -3.52 -0.34
CA PHE A 280 11.92 -3.56 1.11
C PHE A 280 10.51 -3.27 1.64
N LYS A 281 9.98 -4.13 2.53
CA LYS A 281 8.65 -3.93 3.11
C LYS A 281 8.56 -4.51 4.52
N LEU A 282 8.41 -3.62 5.50
CA LEU A 282 8.09 -3.97 6.89
C LEU A 282 6.57 -3.95 7.10
N ILE A 283 6.07 -4.98 7.79
CA ILE A 283 4.66 -5.13 8.11
C ILE A 283 4.49 -5.16 9.63
N ALA A 284 3.51 -4.42 10.11
CA ALA A 284 3.20 -4.27 11.54
C ALA A 284 4.33 -3.65 12.40
N ALA A 285 5.35 -3.05 11.77
CA ALA A 285 6.34 -2.23 12.45
C ALA A 285 5.67 -0.92 12.88
N PRO A 286 5.56 -0.61 14.18
CA PRO A 286 4.93 0.63 14.62
C PRO A 286 5.78 1.84 14.24
N LEU A 287 5.10 2.94 13.86
CA LEU A 287 5.77 4.17 13.46
C LEU A 287 6.88 4.64 14.43
N PRO A 288 6.67 4.64 15.78
CA PRO A 288 7.71 5.07 16.71
C PRO A 288 9.01 4.25 16.65
N TYR A 289 8.94 3.00 16.24
CA TYR A 289 10.11 2.09 16.18
C TYR A 289 10.64 1.90 14.76
N HIS A 290 9.94 2.42 13.75
CA HIS A 290 10.22 2.07 12.35
C HIS A 290 11.65 2.45 11.93
N ALA A 291 12.14 3.62 12.31
CA ALA A 291 13.48 4.06 11.95
C ALA A 291 14.58 3.18 12.59
N MET A 292 14.43 2.82 13.87
CA MET A 292 15.36 1.91 14.53
C MET A 292 15.36 0.53 13.87
N ILE A 293 14.18 -0.05 13.62
CA ILE A 293 14.03 -1.33 12.93
C ILE A 293 14.67 -1.25 11.55
N TYR A 294 14.38 -0.22 10.78
CA TYR A 294 14.95 -0.01 9.45
C TYR A 294 16.48 0.03 9.48
N LYS A 295 17.06 0.84 10.38
CA LYS A 295 18.53 0.94 10.52
C LYS A 295 19.16 -0.38 10.92
N LEU A 296 18.60 -1.09 11.89
CA LEU A 296 19.11 -2.39 12.33
C LEU A 296 19.09 -3.40 11.18
N PHE A 297 18.02 -3.42 10.37
CA PHE A 297 17.94 -4.26 9.17
C PHE A 297 18.98 -3.91 8.11
N LYS A 298 19.28 -2.63 7.94
CA LYS A 298 20.30 -2.15 6.98
C LYS A 298 21.72 -2.23 7.51
N GLY A 299 21.94 -2.70 8.75
CA GLY A 299 23.25 -2.71 9.39
C GLY A 299 23.80 -1.32 9.68
N LEU A 300 22.92 -0.32 9.80
CA LEU A 300 23.28 1.05 10.11
C LEU A 300 23.32 1.27 11.64
N PRO A 301 24.26 2.09 12.15
CA PRO A 301 24.31 2.41 13.56
C PRO A 301 23.07 3.24 13.97
N LEU A 302 22.57 2.98 15.19
CA LEU A 302 21.58 3.84 15.80
C LEU A 302 22.24 5.13 16.29
N GLU A 303 21.55 6.24 16.11
CA GLU A 303 21.93 7.57 16.55
C GLU A 303 20.94 8.06 17.60
N GLU A 304 21.27 9.13 18.34
CA GLU A 304 20.40 9.69 19.38
C GLU A 304 19.00 10.05 18.82
N ILE A 305 18.96 10.59 17.60
CA ILE A 305 17.72 10.97 16.93
C ILE A 305 16.75 9.79 16.71
N ASP A 306 17.26 8.57 16.57
CA ASP A 306 16.42 7.39 16.34
C ASP A 306 15.63 6.95 17.57
N TYR A 307 16.05 7.37 18.76
CA TYR A 307 15.36 7.09 20.01
C TYR A 307 14.18 8.04 20.28
N HIS A 308 13.96 9.03 19.43
CA HIS A 308 12.90 10.01 19.58
C HIS A 308 11.66 9.65 18.76
N PHE A 309 10.48 9.98 19.28
CA PHE A 309 9.20 9.76 18.59
C PHE A 309 8.18 10.83 18.95
N ASP A 310 7.19 11.02 18.09
CA ASP A 310 6.05 11.89 18.38
C ASP A 310 5.09 11.17 19.35
N TYR A 311 4.85 11.78 20.49
CA TYR A 311 3.82 11.37 21.45
C TYR A 311 2.86 12.53 21.70
N GLU A 312 1.66 12.43 21.13
CA GLU A 312 0.62 13.45 21.26
C GLU A 312 1.11 14.87 20.88
N GLY A 313 1.96 14.98 19.87
CA GLY A 313 2.53 16.24 19.40
C GLY A 313 3.75 16.72 20.16
N MET A 314 4.24 15.92 21.12
CA MET A 314 5.46 16.21 21.90
C MET A 314 6.60 15.28 21.46
N ASP A 315 7.82 15.79 21.55
CA ASP A 315 9.03 14.99 21.41
C ASP A 315 9.22 14.12 22.66
N ALA A 316 9.15 12.81 22.49
CA ALA A 316 9.37 11.81 23.53
C ALA A 316 10.57 10.94 23.17
N ARG A 317 11.22 10.36 24.19
CA ARG A 317 12.41 9.54 24.02
C ARG A 317 12.23 8.17 24.63
N PHE A 318 12.69 7.13 23.92
CA PHE A 318 12.82 5.80 24.48
C PHE A 318 13.96 5.77 25.49
N CYS A 319 13.68 5.22 26.68
CA CYS A 319 14.66 5.12 27.78
C CYS A 319 15.48 3.84 27.73
N GLU A 320 15.03 2.83 26.97
CA GLU A 320 15.64 1.51 26.89
C GLU A 320 16.18 1.23 25.49
N GLU A 321 17.25 0.45 25.42
CA GLU A 321 17.78 -0.05 24.17
C GLU A 321 17.01 -1.29 23.70
N PHE A 322 17.02 -1.53 22.38
CA PHE A 322 16.32 -2.61 21.72
C PHE A 322 17.25 -3.54 20.96
N ASP A 323 16.86 -4.81 20.89
CA ASP A 323 17.39 -5.80 19.97
C ASP A 323 16.28 -6.32 19.04
N ILE A 324 16.69 -6.86 17.90
CA ILE A 324 15.79 -7.58 16.98
C ILE A 324 16.13 -9.06 17.04
N GLU A 325 15.15 -9.88 17.38
CA GLU A 325 15.27 -11.33 17.42
C GLU A 325 14.40 -11.95 16.33
N GLN A 326 14.99 -12.79 15.48
CA GLN A 326 14.24 -13.52 14.48
C GLN A 326 13.39 -14.61 15.12
N LEU A 327 12.13 -14.73 14.69
CA LEU A 327 11.27 -15.84 15.06
C LEU A 327 11.79 -17.13 14.41
N GLN A 328 11.88 -18.18 15.21
CA GLN A 328 12.29 -19.52 14.76
C GLN A 328 11.08 -20.33 14.28
#